data_73b9be521f4c946aee0890d8c1e68389
#
_entry.id   73b9be521f4c946aee0890d8c1e68389
#
_cell.length_a   1.000
_cell.length_b   1.000
_cell.length_c   1.000
_cell.angle_alpha   90.00
_cell.angle_beta   90.00
_cell.angle_gamma   90.00
#
_symmetry.space_group_name_H-M   'P 1'
#
loop_
_entity.id
_entity.type
_entity.pdbx_description
1 polymer ?
#
loop_
_entity_poly.entity_id
_entity_poly.type
_entity_poly.pdbx_seq_one_letter_code
_entity_poly.pdbx_strand_id
1 'polypeptide(L)'
;GSLLLKAAKILGRENVRQGFYGQEINITTYNLCRINMFLHDIDYDKFDIAHGDTLTAPMHWDDEPFEVIVSNPPYSIKWEGDGNATLINDPRFAPAGVLAPKSKADLAFIMHALSWLATDGTAAIVCFPGVMYRGGAEKKIRQYLIDNNFIDCIIQLPDNLFFGTSIATCIIVLK
;
A
#
# COMPACT_ATOMS: atom_id res chain seq x y z
N GLY A 1 1.71 -12.31 1.17
CA GLY A 1 1.08 -12.94 2.35
C GLY A 1 1.85 -12.78 3.65
N SER A 2 3.20 -12.70 3.63
CA SER A 2 3.99 -12.70 4.88
C SER A 2 3.70 -11.52 5.81
N LEU A 3 3.44 -10.32 5.29
CA LEU A 3 3.07 -9.17 6.12
C LEU A 3 1.73 -9.40 6.84
N LEU A 4 0.73 -9.92 6.14
CA LEU A 4 -0.58 -10.25 6.73
C LEU A 4 -0.45 -11.29 7.85
N LEU A 5 0.35 -12.35 7.62
CA LEU A 5 0.59 -13.38 8.63
C LEU A 5 1.35 -12.84 9.85
N LYS A 6 2.29 -11.92 9.66
CA LYS A 6 2.98 -11.24 10.78
C LYS A 6 2.04 -10.33 11.55
N ALA A 7 1.20 -9.57 10.85
CA ALA A 7 0.16 -8.76 11.48
C ALA A 7 -0.80 -9.62 12.29
N ALA A 8 -1.28 -10.73 11.73
CA ALA A 8 -2.12 -11.69 12.43
C ALA A 8 -1.50 -12.21 13.72
N LYS A 9 -0.20 -12.51 13.70
CA LYS A 9 0.53 -12.99 14.89
C LYS A 9 0.62 -11.93 15.99
N ILE A 10 0.77 -10.65 15.60
CA ILE A 10 0.92 -9.54 16.55
C ILE A 10 -0.43 -9.11 17.13
N LEU A 11 -1.44 -9.01 16.28
CA LEU A 11 -2.79 -8.58 16.67
C LEU A 11 -3.58 -9.67 17.42
N GLY A 12 -3.23 -10.94 17.23
CA GLY A 12 -4.07 -12.08 17.58
C GLY A 12 -5.09 -12.37 16.47
N ARG A 13 -5.14 -13.59 15.97
CA ARG A 13 -6.05 -14.00 14.88
C ARG A 13 -7.52 -13.78 15.24
N GLU A 14 -7.86 -14.00 16.50
CA GLU A 14 -9.20 -13.81 17.06
C GLU A 14 -9.69 -12.36 17.00
N ASN A 15 -8.78 -11.40 16.90
CA ASN A 15 -9.10 -9.98 16.80
C ASN A 15 -9.34 -9.52 15.34
N VAL A 16 -8.91 -10.34 14.36
CA VAL A 16 -9.14 -10.06 12.93
C VAL A 16 -10.50 -10.65 12.53
N ARG A 17 -11.56 -9.89 12.77
CA ARG A 17 -12.95 -10.39 12.66
C ARG A 17 -13.39 -10.57 11.21
N GLN A 18 -13.12 -9.61 10.34
CA GLN A 18 -13.55 -9.61 8.94
C GLN A 18 -12.58 -10.35 8.02
N GLY A 19 -11.36 -10.64 8.48
CA GLY A 19 -10.37 -11.40 7.72
C GLY A 19 -9.24 -10.53 7.14
N PHE A 20 -8.51 -11.12 6.20
CA PHE A 20 -7.31 -10.57 5.58
C PHE A 20 -7.58 -10.29 4.11
N TYR A 21 -7.24 -9.10 3.66
CA TYR A 21 -7.45 -8.65 2.29
C TYR A 21 -6.12 -8.33 1.62
N GLY A 22 -6.06 -8.50 0.31
CA GLY A 22 -4.88 -8.14 -0.46
C GLY A 22 -5.15 -8.19 -1.94
N GLN A 23 -4.26 -7.60 -2.72
CA GLN A 23 -4.32 -7.66 -4.17
C GLN A 23 -2.93 -7.82 -4.75
N GLU A 24 -2.79 -8.69 -5.76
CA GLU A 24 -1.50 -9.02 -6.38
C GLU A 24 -1.66 -9.15 -7.88
N ILE A 25 -0.81 -8.45 -8.63
CA ILE A 25 -0.85 -8.48 -10.10
C ILE A 25 -0.20 -9.73 -10.69
N ASN A 26 0.81 -10.27 -10.00
CA ASN A 26 1.51 -11.47 -10.49
C ASN A 26 0.78 -12.73 -10.07
N ILE A 27 0.33 -13.52 -11.05
CA ILE A 27 -0.48 -14.73 -10.81
C ILE A 27 0.25 -15.77 -9.95
N THR A 28 1.56 -15.93 -10.11
CA THR A 28 2.36 -16.86 -9.31
C THR A 28 2.42 -16.41 -7.84
N THR A 29 2.70 -15.13 -7.61
CA THR A 29 2.73 -14.54 -6.26
C THR A 29 1.34 -14.56 -5.62
N TYR A 30 0.30 -14.30 -6.38
CA TYR A 30 -1.10 -14.43 -5.96
C TYR A 30 -1.40 -15.84 -5.44
N ASN A 31 -1.07 -16.87 -6.24
CA ASN A 31 -1.29 -18.27 -5.84
C ASN A 31 -0.45 -18.65 -4.61
N LEU A 32 0.83 -18.25 -4.58
CA LEU A 32 1.71 -18.49 -3.43
C LEU A 32 1.19 -17.81 -2.16
N CYS A 33 0.64 -16.59 -2.27
CA CYS A 33 0.03 -15.92 -1.14
C CYS A 33 -1.13 -16.73 -0.55
N ARG A 34 -2.03 -17.20 -1.38
CA ARG A 34 -3.20 -18.01 -0.97
C ARG A 34 -2.77 -19.35 -0.34
N ILE A 35 -1.83 -20.04 -0.98
CA ILE A 35 -1.26 -21.28 -0.42
C ILE A 35 -0.63 -21.01 0.95
N ASN A 36 0.11 -19.90 1.08
CA ASN A 36 0.75 -19.53 2.32
C ASN A 36 -0.27 -19.22 3.45
N MET A 37 -1.42 -18.63 3.13
CA MET A 37 -2.49 -18.45 4.11
C MET A 37 -2.99 -19.79 4.64
N PHE A 38 -3.28 -20.77 3.77
CA PHE A 38 -3.68 -22.13 4.17
C PHE A 38 -2.62 -22.85 5.01
N LEU A 39 -1.34 -22.78 4.61
CA LEU A 39 -0.23 -23.41 5.36
C LEU A 39 -0.04 -22.81 6.76
N HIS A 40 -0.62 -21.66 7.02
CA HIS A 40 -0.62 -21.02 8.33
C HIS A 40 -2.00 -21.03 9.02
N ASP A 41 -2.84 -22.00 8.68
CA ASP A 41 -4.15 -22.24 9.30
C ASP A 41 -5.08 -21.01 9.23
N ILE A 42 -5.06 -20.26 8.13
CA ILE A 42 -6.06 -19.24 7.82
C ILE A 42 -7.07 -19.87 6.85
N ASP A 43 -8.30 -20.03 7.30
CA ASP A 43 -9.38 -20.61 6.51
C ASP A 43 -9.74 -19.73 5.29
N TYR A 44 -10.27 -20.36 4.25
CA TYR A 44 -10.56 -19.69 2.97
C TYR A 44 -11.58 -18.56 3.10
N ASP A 45 -12.48 -18.63 4.06
CA ASP A 45 -13.48 -17.60 4.37
C ASP A 45 -12.93 -16.44 5.22
N LYS A 46 -11.66 -16.53 5.64
CA LYS A 46 -10.96 -15.54 6.45
C LYS A 46 -9.93 -14.73 5.67
N PHE A 47 -9.84 -14.91 4.35
CA PHE A 47 -9.01 -14.04 3.52
C PHE A 47 -9.60 -13.88 2.13
N ASP A 48 -9.45 -12.70 1.57
CA ASP A 48 -9.72 -12.38 0.18
C ASP A 48 -8.48 -11.74 -0.45
N ILE A 49 -7.79 -12.53 -1.28
CA ILE A 49 -6.66 -12.06 -2.07
C ILE A 49 -7.11 -11.99 -3.52
N ALA A 50 -7.25 -10.79 -4.04
CA ALA A 50 -7.66 -10.54 -5.42
C ALA A 50 -6.46 -10.59 -6.38
N HIS A 51 -6.72 -11.00 -7.64
CA HIS A 51 -5.73 -10.96 -8.71
C HIS A 51 -5.99 -9.79 -9.65
N GLY A 52 -5.06 -8.83 -9.71
CA GLY A 52 -5.18 -7.66 -10.57
C GLY A 52 -4.25 -6.52 -10.19
N ASP A 53 -4.23 -5.49 -11.03
CA ASP A 53 -3.45 -4.28 -10.77
C ASP A 53 -4.19 -3.36 -9.79
N THR A 54 -3.62 -3.19 -8.63
CA THR A 54 -4.16 -2.34 -7.55
C THR A 54 -4.36 -0.88 -7.97
N LEU A 55 -3.49 -0.34 -8.83
CA LEU A 55 -3.54 1.07 -9.19
C LEU A 55 -4.59 1.38 -10.26
N THR A 56 -4.85 0.44 -11.17
CA THR A 56 -5.78 0.66 -12.30
C THR A 56 -7.10 -0.07 -12.17
N ALA A 57 -7.13 -1.16 -11.39
CA ALA A 57 -8.31 -2.00 -11.18
C ALA A 57 -8.41 -2.46 -9.72
N PRO A 58 -8.69 -1.55 -8.76
CA PRO A 58 -8.84 -1.91 -7.35
C PRO A 58 -10.05 -2.82 -7.15
N MET A 59 -9.83 -3.98 -6.49
CA MET A 59 -10.84 -5.03 -6.36
C MET A 59 -11.61 -4.98 -5.03
N HIS A 60 -11.05 -4.34 -3.98
CA HIS A 60 -11.68 -4.22 -2.67
C HIS A 60 -12.30 -2.82 -2.46
N TRP A 61 -12.76 -2.19 -3.53
CA TRP A 61 -13.27 -0.82 -3.48
C TRP A 61 -14.61 -0.69 -2.75
N ASP A 62 -15.45 -1.72 -2.86
CA ASP A 62 -16.77 -1.77 -2.23
C ASP A 62 -16.75 -2.41 -0.82
N ASP A 63 -15.56 -2.83 -0.35
CA ASP A 63 -15.39 -3.34 1.00
C ASP A 63 -15.38 -2.20 2.03
N GLU A 64 -15.59 -2.56 3.30
CA GLU A 64 -15.45 -1.61 4.40
C GLU A 64 -14.00 -1.08 4.47
N PRO A 65 -13.78 0.19 4.84
CA PRO A 65 -12.43 0.72 5.01
C PRO A 65 -11.62 -0.10 6.03
N PHE A 66 -10.33 -0.23 5.76
CA PHE A 66 -9.45 -1.07 6.56
C PHE A 66 -8.90 -0.34 7.80
N GLU A 67 -9.02 -0.96 8.96
CA GLU A 67 -8.44 -0.44 10.21
C GLU A 67 -6.91 -0.57 10.23
N VAL A 68 -6.36 -1.59 9.56
CA VAL A 68 -4.92 -1.84 9.49
C VAL A 68 -4.50 -2.14 8.06
N ILE A 69 -3.57 -1.35 7.55
CA ILE A 69 -2.93 -1.58 6.24
C ILE A 69 -1.43 -1.75 6.44
N VAL A 70 -0.88 -2.86 5.95
CA VAL A 70 0.57 -3.11 5.92
C VAL A 70 1.01 -3.43 4.50
N SER A 71 1.97 -2.68 3.98
CA SER A 71 2.39 -2.83 2.59
C SER A 71 3.89 -2.60 2.40
N ASN A 72 4.48 -3.38 1.50
CA ASN A 72 5.79 -3.14 0.94
C ASN A 72 5.65 -3.18 -0.59
N PRO A 73 5.14 -2.09 -1.19
CA PRO A 73 4.92 -2.04 -2.63
C PRO A 73 6.24 -2.00 -3.40
N PRO A 74 6.25 -2.37 -4.69
CA PRO A 74 7.46 -2.30 -5.51
C PRO A 74 7.95 -0.85 -5.64
N TYR A 75 9.28 -0.64 -5.51
CA TYR A 75 9.86 0.70 -5.55
C TYR A 75 10.07 1.19 -6.98
N SER A 76 9.73 2.45 -7.22
CA SER A 76 10.04 3.20 -8.46
C SER A 76 9.66 2.47 -9.74
N ILE A 77 8.55 1.73 -9.74
CA ILE A 77 8.03 1.09 -10.95
C ILE A 77 7.23 2.08 -11.82
N LYS A 78 7.19 1.79 -13.11
CA LYS A 78 6.31 2.49 -14.04
C LYS A 78 4.86 2.06 -13.83
N TRP A 79 3.93 2.99 -14.05
CA TRP A 79 2.50 2.76 -14.05
C TRP A 79 1.81 3.63 -15.11
N GLU A 80 0.49 3.55 -15.26
CA GLU A 80 -0.23 4.34 -16.24
C GLU A 80 -0.14 5.85 -15.98
N GLY A 81 -0.29 6.28 -14.71
CA GLY A 81 -0.15 7.67 -14.31
C GLY A 81 -0.96 8.63 -15.18
N ASP A 82 -0.34 9.73 -15.58
CA ASP A 82 -0.90 10.75 -16.45
C ASP A 82 -1.13 10.29 -17.91
N GLY A 83 -0.68 9.08 -18.26
CA GLY A 83 -1.02 8.44 -19.53
C GLY A 83 -2.46 7.95 -19.60
N ASN A 84 -3.14 7.80 -18.46
CA ASN A 84 -4.54 7.43 -18.37
C ASN A 84 -5.35 8.62 -17.82
N ALA A 85 -6.09 9.29 -18.71
CA ALA A 85 -6.85 10.50 -18.38
C ALA A 85 -7.96 10.27 -17.33
N THR A 86 -8.40 9.02 -17.13
CA THR A 86 -9.42 8.72 -16.12
C THR A 86 -8.88 8.76 -14.70
N LEU A 87 -7.59 8.49 -14.51
CA LEU A 87 -6.96 8.42 -13.18
C LEU A 87 -6.91 9.78 -12.47
N ILE A 88 -6.89 10.91 -13.19
CA ILE A 88 -6.89 12.23 -12.55
C ILE A 88 -8.20 12.51 -11.78
N ASN A 89 -9.28 11.88 -12.18
CA ASN A 89 -10.58 11.98 -11.52
C ASN A 89 -10.88 10.80 -10.58
N ASP A 90 -9.97 9.85 -10.48
CA ASP A 90 -10.10 8.73 -9.54
C ASP A 90 -10.10 9.27 -8.10
N PRO A 91 -11.11 8.94 -7.27
CA PRO A 91 -11.24 9.48 -5.92
C PRO A 91 -10.04 9.19 -5.00
N ARG A 92 -9.21 8.21 -5.34
CA ARG A 92 -7.96 7.91 -4.62
C ARG A 92 -6.89 8.98 -4.86
N PHE A 93 -6.82 9.53 -6.08
CA PHE A 93 -5.73 10.43 -6.52
C PHE A 93 -6.17 11.88 -6.68
N ALA A 94 -7.43 12.11 -7.05
CA ALA A 94 -8.00 13.44 -7.29
C ALA A 94 -7.77 14.46 -6.15
N PRO A 95 -7.82 14.08 -4.85
CA PRO A 95 -7.65 15.02 -3.76
C PRO A 95 -6.29 15.73 -3.74
N ALA A 96 -5.23 15.10 -4.23
CA ALA A 96 -3.90 15.73 -4.34
C ALA A 96 -3.79 16.69 -5.54
N GLY A 97 -4.77 16.72 -6.44
CA GLY A 97 -4.80 17.57 -7.63
C GLY A 97 -3.75 17.22 -8.69
N VAL A 98 -3.01 16.14 -8.51
CA VAL A 98 -1.94 15.70 -9.40
C VAL A 98 -1.71 14.20 -9.24
N LEU A 99 -1.36 13.51 -10.33
CA LEU A 99 -0.96 12.11 -10.30
C LEU A 99 0.53 11.97 -9.97
N ALA A 100 0.90 10.86 -9.33
CA ALA A 100 2.30 10.47 -9.22
C ALA A 100 2.92 10.31 -10.62
N PRO A 101 4.23 10.59 -10.80
CA PRO A 101 4.87 10.50 -12.10
C PRO A 101 4.71 9.11 -12.71
N LYS A 102 4.41 9.02 -14.00
CA LYS A 102 4.30 7.76 -14.75
C LYS A 102 5.50 6.83 -14.60
N SER A 103 6.68 7.39 -14.35
CA SER A 103 7.91 6.64 -14.14
C SER A 103 8.06 6.07 -12.72
N LYS A 104 7.23 6.47 -11.75
CA LYS A 104 7.37 6.16 -10.33
C LYS A 104 6.03 6.11 -9.61
N ALA A 105 5.53 4.90 -9.40
CA ALA A 105 4.23 4.66 -8.76
C ALA A 105 4.25 4.81 -7.22
N ASP A 106 5.40 5.09 -6.61
CA ASP A 106 5.57 5.04 -5.16
C ASP A 106 4.46 5.79 -4.40
N LEU A 107 4.22 7.06 -4.74
CA LEU A 107 3.19 7.87 -4.08
C LEU A 107 1.75 7.51 -4.53
N ALA A 108 1.57 6.84 -5.67
CA ALA A 108 0.27 6.32 -6.05
C ALA A 108 -0.17 5.19 -5.11
N PHE A 109 0.74 4.30 -4.71
CA PHE A 109 0.45 3.27 -3.70
C PHE A 109 0.13 3.87 -2.33
N ILE A 110 0.79 4.96 -1.94
CA ILE A 110 0.50 5.66 -0.68
C ILE A 110 -0.90 6.28 -0.73
N MET A 111 -1.24 6.98 -1.81
CA MET A 111 -2.57 7.58 -2.00
C MET A 111 -3.67 6.51 -2.05
N HIS A 112 -3.42 5.37 -2.71
CA HIS A 112 -4.32 4.24 -2.72
C HIS A 112 -4.56 3.70 -1.30
N ALA A 113 -3.50 3.46 -0.53
CA ALA A 113 -3.62 2.97 0.85
C ALA A 113 -4.38 3.97 1.74
N LEU A 114 -4.11 5.27 1.60
CA LEU A 114 -4.81 6.31 2.35
C LEU A 114 -6.31 6.31 2.05
N SER A 115 -6.70 6.15 0.79
CA SER A 115 -8.11 6.15 0.40
C SER A 115 -8.92 4.95 0.93
N TRP A 116 -8.24 3.85 1.24
CA TRP A 116 -8.84 2.64 1.79
C TRP A 116 -8.73 2.54 3.32
N LEU A 117 -8.03 3.49 3.94
CA LEU A 117 -7.84 3.51 5.39
C LEU A 117 -9.10 4.02 6.09
N ALA A 118 -9.53 3.32 7.13
CA ALA A 118 -10.58 3.77 8.03
C ALA A 118 -10.16 5.06 8.76
N THR A 119 -11.15 5.86 9.18
CA THR A 119 -10.89 7.16 9.84
C THR A 119 -10.02 7.06 11.09
N ASP A 120 -10.12 5.96 11.80
CA ASP A 120 -9.32 5.62 13.00
C ASP A 120 -8.26 4.55 12.73
N GLY A 121 -8.05 4.24 11.45
CA GLY A 121 -7.12 3.22 11.00
C GLY A 121 -5.65 3.67 11.02
N THR A 122 -4.76 2.71 10.87
CA THR A 122 -3.31 2.95 10.75
C THR A 122 -2.75 2.18 9.56
N ALA A 123 -2.03 2.87 8.69
CA ALA A 123 -1.31 2.25 7.58
C ALA A 123 0.20 2.38 7.77
N ALA A 124 0.94 1.29 7.58
CA ALA A 124 2.40 1.25 7.60
C ALA A 124 2.93 0.77 6.23
N ILE A 125 3.59 1.66 5.51
CA ILE A 125 4.01 1.43 4.12
C ILE A 125 5.51 1.60 4.02
N VAL A 126 6.20 0.54 3.57
CA VAL A 126 7.65 0.61 3.29
C VAL A 126 7.86 1.39 2.00
N CYS A 127 8.75 2.37 2.05
CA CYS A 127 8.99 3.29 0.95
C CYS A 127 10.48 3.45 0.64
N PHE A 128 10.76 3.76 -0.61
CA PHE A 128 12.07 4.25 -1.02
C PHE A 128 12.25 5.70 -0.53
N PRO A 129 13.41 6.09 0.02
CA PRO A 129 13.61 7.43 0.60
C PRO A 129 13.38 8.58 -0.37
N GLY A 130 13.52 8.33 -1.67
CA GLY A 130 13.25 9.32 -2.71
C GLY A 130 11.87 9.98 -2.62
N VAL A 131 10.86 9.29 -2.10
CA VAL A 131 9.53 9.87 -1.91
C VAL A 131 9.54 11.07 -0.96
N MET A 132 10.56 11.20 -0.10
CA MET A 132 10.67 12.28 0.88
C MET A 132 11.21 13.60 0.30
N TYR A 133 11.99 13.57 -0.79
CA TYR A 133 12.69 14.76 -1.27
C TYR A 133 12.51 15.10 -2.75
N ARG A 134 11.97 14.19 -3.57
CA ARG A 134 11.78 14.47 -4.99
C ARG A 134 10.80 15.63 -5.22
N GLY A 135 11.06 16.41 -6.27
CA GLY A 135 10.27 17.58 -6.64
C GLY A 135 9.04 17.25 -7.51
N GLY A 136 8.51 18.26 -8.19
CA GLY A 136 7.42 18.11 -9.16
C GLY A 136 6.11 17.61 -8.55
N ALA A 137 5.46 16.66 -9.21
CA ALA A 137 4.21 16.07 -8.78
C ALA A 137 4.33 15.38 -7.41
N GLU A 138 5.44 14.70 -7.14
CA GLU A 138 5.66 14.04 -5.85
C GLU A 138 5.70 15.05 -4.68
N LYS A 139 6.27 16.25 -4.89
CA LYS A 139 6.23 17.34 -3.90
C LYS A 139 4.79 17.78 -3.60
N LYS A 140 3.94 17.91 -4.62
CA LYS A 140 2.53 18.30 -4.44
C LYS A 140 1.74 17.24 -3.65
N ILE A 141 1.96 15.97 -3.94
CA ILE A 141 1.31 14.87 -3.20
C ILE A 141 1.77 14.88 -1.73
N ARG A 142 3.08 15.02 -1.47
CA ARG A 142 3.57 15.15 -0.08
C ARG A 142 2.97 16.35 0.64
N GLN A 143 2.88 17.49 -0.05
CA GLN A 143 2.24 18.68 0.51
C GLN A 143 0.80 18.39 0.92
N TYR A 144 0.02 17.74 0.06
CA TYR A 144 -1.34 17.31 0.37
C TYR A 144 -1.39 16.41 1.62
N LEU A 145 -0.50 15.42 1.70
CA LEU A 145 -0.45 14.50 2.84
C LEU A 145 -0.10 15.22 4.16
N ILE A 146 0.80 16.19 4.11
CA ILE A 146 1.25 16.96 5.28
C ILE A 146 0.18 17.97 5.71
N ASP A 147 -0.38 18.73 4.77
CA ASP A 147 -1.35 19.79 5.06
C ASP A 147 -2.66 19.23 5.65
N ASN A 148 -2.97 17.97 5.35
CA ASN A 148 -4.12 17.28 5.91
C ASN A 148 -3.80 16.38 7.13
N ASN A 149 -2.57 16.44 7.64
CA ASN A 149 -2.11 15.67 8.81
C ASN A 149 -2.25 14.15 8.67
N PHE A 150 -2.15 13.61 7.45
CA PHE A 150 -2.25 12.16 7.21
C PHE A 150 -0.98 11.39 7.58
N ILE A 151 0.17 12.06 7.73
CA ILE A 151 1.42 11.43 8.12
C ILE A 151 1.57 11.52 9.64
N ASP A 152 1.52 10.37 10.31
CA ASP A 152 1.75 10.26 11.75
C ASP A 152 3.25 10.29 12.07
N CYS A 153 4.03 9.42 11.44
CA CYS A 153 5.48 9.41 11.59
C CYS A 153 6.19 8.77 10.39
N ILE A 154 7.51 8.95 10.37
CA ILE A 154 8.41 8.31 9.39
C ILE A 154 9.49 7.58 10.19
N ILE A 155 9.65 6.28 9.92
CA ILE A 155 10.64 5.42 10.58
C ILE A 155 11.73 5.08 9.56
N GLN A 156 12.94 5.54 9.78
CA GLN A 156 14.08 5.15 8.95
C GLN A 156 14.52 3.74 9.30
N LEU A 157 14.75 2.91 8.28
CA LEU A 157 15.28 1.56 8.43
C LEU A 157 16.78 1.55 8.14
N PRO A 158 17.54 0.59 8.71
CA PRO A 158 18.97 0.47 8.44
C PRO A 158 19.23 0.08 6.99
N ASP A 159 20.47 0.35 6.54
CA ASP A 159 20.97 -0.08 5.24
C ASP A 159 21.02 -1.62 5.16
N ASN A 160 20.96 -2.16 3.95
CA ASN A 160 21.09 -3.59 3.67
C ASN A 160 20.06 -4.47 4.39
N LEU A 161 18.90 -3.93 4.78
CA LEU A 161 17.84 -4.69 5.44
C LEU A 161 17.12 -5.63 4.47
N PHE A 162 16.94 -5.21 3.22
CA PHE A 162 16.22 -5.97 2.21
C PHE A 162 17.16 -6.63 1.21
N PHE A 163 16.84 -7.87 0.83
CA PHE A 163 17.59 -8.59 -0.19
C PHE A 163 17.56 -7.83 -1.52
N GLY A 164 18.69 -7.72 -2.17
CA GLY A 164 18.82 -7.10 -3.50
C GLY A 164 18.92 -5.56 -3.52
N THR A 165 18.95 -4.91 -2.36
CA THR A 165 19.22 -3.46 -2.26
C THR A 165 20.07 -3.13 -1.05
N SER A 166 21.06 -2.24 -1.24
CA SER A 166 21.85 -1.67 -0.16
C SER A 166 21.28 -0.36 0.40
N ILE A 167 20.19 0.13 -0.20
CA ILE A 167 19.63 1.45 0.13
C ILE A 167 18.80 1.36 1.40
N ALA A 168 19.04 2.27 2.35
CA ALA A 168 18.16 2.46 3.49
C ALA A 168 16.76 2.81 3.00
N THR A 169 15.78 2.07 3.44
CA THR A 169 14.36 2.35 3.20
C THR A 169 13.75 3.05 4.40
N CYS A 170 12.51 3.45 4.30
CA CYS A 170 11.77 4.01 5.43
C CYS A 170 10.34 3.45 5.46
N ILE A 171 9.69 3.57 6.59
CA ILE A 171 8.26 3.30 6.73
C ILE A 171 7.55 4.62 6.91
N ILE A 172 6.55 4.89 6.09
CA ILE A 172 5.58 5.96 6.32
C ILE A 172 4.41 5.36 7.09
N VAL A 173 4.07 5.97 8.20
CA VAL A 173 2.87 5.64 8.98
C VAL A 173 1.83 6.71 8.70
N LEU A 174 0.65 6.27 8.23
CA LEU A 174 -0.51 7.12 7.98
C LEU A 174 -1.58 6.87 9.05
N LYS A 175 -2.28 7.92 9.42
CA LYS A 175 -3.47 7.92 10.27
C LYS A 175 -4.50 8.91 9.77
#